data_583e7f14fd6c2d619994cc207af84ec0
#
_entry.id   583e7f14fd6c2d619994cc207af84ec0
#
_cell.length_a   1.000
_cell.length_b   1.000
_cell.length_c   1.000
_cell.angle_alpha   90.00
_cell.angle_beta   90.00
_cell.angle_gamma   90.00
#
_symmetry.space_group_name_H-M   'P 1'
#
loop_
_entity.id
_entity.type
_entity.pdbx_description
1 polymer ?
#
loop_
_entity_poly.entity_id
_entity_poly.type
_entity_poly.pdbx_seq_one_letter_code
_entity_poly.pdbx_strand_id
1 'polypeptide(L)'
;MKKTLLFALSLIAAAYTAQAQVTTPAAKTVGPVAGPGITFEEVKYDFGSVVQGSTVDHTFKFKNTGTAPLVISNIGVSCGCTTPEWTKAPVMPGKTGTIAAHFNSTGKMGMQNKVLTIESNATAGSTTVSLVGEVKEASATTASEMKSETASASATTVKADAKKMKEKNDGTKMKVKMK
;
A
#
# COMPACT_ATOMS: atom_id res chain seq x y z
N MET A 1 -26.53 88.67 -12.06
CA MET A 1 -27.73 88.12 -11.42
C MET A 1 -28.12 86.87 -12.17
N LYS A 2 -28.55 85.90 -11.46
CA LYS A 2 -29.05 84.53 -11.87
C LYS A 2 -28.02 83.41 -11.93
N LYS A 3 -27.99 82.75 -10.80
CA LYS A 3 -27.41 81.47 -10.49
C LYS A 3 -28.21 80.42 -11.17
N THR A 4 -27.55 79.48 -11.89
CA THR A 4 -28.13 78.22 -12.28
C THR A 4 -27.25 77.08 -11.77
N LEU A 5 -27.79 76.45 -10.76
CA LEU A 5 -27.30 75.19 -10.22
C LEU A 5 -27.61 74.05 -11.22
N LEU A 6 -26.60 73.41 -11.71
CA LEU A 6 -26.75 72.10 -12.42
C LEU A 6 -26.30 71.00 -11.49
N PHE A 7 -27.27 70.27 -10.94
CA PHE A 7 -27.06 69.03 -10.23
C PHE A 7 -26.71 67.90 -11.25
N ALA A 8 -25.47 67.50 -11.30
CA ALA A 8 -25.07 66.30 -12.01
C ALA A 8 -25.37 65.10 -11.14
N LEU A 9 -26.40 64.34 -11.50
CA LEU A 9 -26.78 63.07 -10.88
C LEU A 9 -25.89 62.01 -11.42
N SER A 10 -24.82 61.63 -10.68
CA SER A 10 -23.93 60.55 -11.02
C SER A 10 -24.51 59.20 -10.53
N LEU A 11 -25.12 58.44 -11.45
CA LEU A 11 -25.55 57.08 -11.19
C LEU A 11 -24.31 56.18 -11.16
N ILE A 12 -23.86 55.78 -9.97
CA ILE A 12 -22.85 54.74 -9.81
C ILE A 12 -23.55 53.38 -9.82
N ALA A 13 -23.51 52.71 -10.95
CA ALA A 13 -23.92 51.32 -11.05
C ALA A 13 -22.85 50.42 -10.40
N ALA A 14 -23.08 50.03 -9.15
CA ALA A 14 -22.24 49.04 -8.48
C ALA A 14 -22.54 47.67 -9.06
N ALA A 15 -21.67 47.19 -9.95
CA ALA A 15 -21.67 45.80 -10.42
C ALA A 15 -21.16 44.90 -9.27
N TYR A 16 -22.09 44.24 -8.60
CA TYR A 16 -21.76 43.16 -7.66
C TYR A 16 -21.29 41.96 -8.46
N THR A 17 -19.97 41.78 -8.62
CA THR A 17 -19.39 40.52 -9.04
C THR A 17 -19.45 39.56 -7.86
N ALA A 18 -20.43 38.67 -7.86
CA ALA A 18 -20.47 37.51 -6.95
C ALA A 18 -19.30 36.59 -7.27
N GLN A 19 -18.21 36.75 -6.53
CA GLN A 19 -17.13 35.74 -6.55
C GLN A 19 -17.63 34.55 -5.77
N ALA A 20 -17.94 33.45 -6.49
CA ALA A 20 -18.15 32.16 -5.90
C ALA A 20 -16.82 31.71 -5.27
N GLN A 21 -16.70 31.89 -3.96
CA GLN A 21 -15.61 31.33 -3.20
C GLN A 21 -15.81 29.79 -3.23
N VAL A 22 -14.99 29.11 -4.03
CA VAL A 22 -14.79 27.68 -3.92
C VAL A 22 -14.13 27.44 -2.57
N THR A 23 -14.94 27.18 -1.55
CA THR A 23 -14.44 26.71 -0.27
C THR A 23 -13.93 25.27 -0.48
N THR A 24 -12.64 25.13 -0.78
CA THR A 24 -11.94 23.87 -0.57
C THR A 24 -12.17 23.47 0.88
N PRO A 25 -12.68 22.24 1.15
CA PRO A 25 -12.81 21.78 2.53
C PRO A 25 -11.41 21.78 3.14
N ALA A 26 -11.17 22.69 4.07
CA ALA A 26 -9.95 22.72 4.84
C ALA A 26 -9.79 21.33 5.48
N ALA A 27 -8.73 20.62 5.13
CA ALA A 27 -8.33 19.40 5.81
C ALA A 27 -8.28 19.76 7.29
N LYS A 28 -9.19 19.19 8.09
CA LYS A 28 -9.19 19.36 9.54
C LYS A 28 -7.84 18.87 10.02
N THR A 29 -6.97 19.80 10.38
CA THR A 29 -5.73 19.51 11.10
C THR A 29 -6.18 19.00 12.47
N VAL A 30 -6.34 17.68 12.59
CA VAL A 30 -6.60 17.04 13.86
C VAL A 30 -5.35 17.27 14.70
N GLY A 31 -5.46 18.11 15.71
CA GLY A 31 -4.39 18.34 16.68
C GLY A 31 -3.98 17.01 17.33
N PRO A 32 -2.81 16.97 17.98
CA PRO A 32 -2.33 15.73 18.61
C PRO A 32 -3.37 15.20 19.59
N VAL A 33 -3.81 13.95 19.38
CA VAL A 33 -4.71 13.27 20.30
C VAL A 33 -3.93 12.96 21.59
N ALA A 34 -4.47 13.31 22.75
CA ALA A 34 -3.86 12.95 24.03
C ALA A 34 -3.79 11.42 24.17
N GLY A 35 -2.58 10.88 24.38
CA GLY A 35 -2.32 9.44 24.38
C GLY A 35 -1.85 8.92 23.01
N PRO A 36 -1.78 7.59 22.80
CA PRO A 36 -1.44 7.00 21.51
C PRO A 36 -2.54 7.23 20.48
N GLY A 37 -2.19 7.60 19.25
CA GLY A 37 -3.14 7.82 18.17
C GLY A 37 -2.68 7.12 16.90
N ILE A 38 -3.61 6.50 16.16
CA ILE A 38 -3.31 5.86 14.87
C ILE A 38 -4.11 6.53 13.76
N THR A 39 -3.42 6.89 12.69
CA THR A 39 -4.04 7.43 11.47
C THR A 39 -3.41 6.75 10.27
N PHE A 40 -4.23 6.16 9.41
CA PHE A 40 -3.79 5.51 8.18
C PHE A 40 -3.72 6.51 7.03
N GLU A 41 -2.76 6.33 6.10
CA GLU A 41 -2.72 7.07 4.83
C GLU A 41 -3.89 6.65 3.95
N GLU A 42 -4.23 5.36 3.98
CA GLU A 42 -5.41 4.77 3.33
C GLU A 42 -5.99 3.66 4.19
N VAL A 43 -7.31 3.55 4.20
CA VAL A 43 -8.02 2.50 4.96
C VAL A 43 -8.61 1.42 4.04
N LYS A 44 -8.52 1.62 2.73
CA LYS A 44 -9.05 0.71 1.73
C LYS A 44 -8.11 0.68 0.53
N TYR A 45 -7.66 -0.51 0.18
CA TYR A 45 -6.89 -0.77 -1.04
C TYR A 45 -7.73 -1.58 -2.02
N ASP A 46 -7.87 -1.07 -3.24
CA ASP A 46 -8.53 -1.77 -4.34
C ASP A 46 -7.45 -2.43 -5.22
N PHE A 47 -7.40 -3.76 -5.20
CA PHE A 47 -6.46 -4.52 -6.01
C PHE A 47 -6.98 -4.79 -7.45
N GLY A 48 -8.17 -4.26 -7.80
CA GLY A 48 -8.75 -4.45 -9.12
C GLY A 48 -9.20 -5.89 -9.37
N SER A 49 -8.78 -6.46 -10.50
CA SER A 49 -9.09 -7.86 -10.86
C SER A 49 -7.82 -8.70 -10.90
N VAL A 50 -7.86 -9.85 -10.26
CA VAL A 50 -6.77 -10.85 -10.26
C VAL A 50 -7.31 -12.22 -10.64
N VAL A 51 -6.43 -13.09 -11.14
CA VAL A 51 -6.78 -14.49 -11.45
C VAL A 51 -6.73 -15.32 -10.17
N GLN A 52 -7.65 -16.28 -10.04
CA GLN A 52 -7.67 -17.23 -8.94
C GLN A 52 -6.30 -17.93 -8.78
N GLY A 53 -5.84 -18.05 -7.53
CA GLY A 53 -4.53 -18.58 -7.21
C GLY A 53 -3.42 -17.52 -7.14
N SER A 54 -3.68 -16.27 -7.53
CA SER A 54 -2.74 -15.17 -7.36
C SER A 54 -2.64 -14.73 -5.90
N THR A 55 -1.49 -14.19 -5.52
CA THR A 55 -1.30 -13.49 -4.25
C THR A 55 -1.39 -11.98 -4.48
N VAL A 56 -2.09 -11.31 -3.61
CA VAL A 56 -2.17 -9.84 -3.56
C VAL A 56 -1.45 -9.38 -2.31
N ASP A 57 -0.40 -8.58 -2.52
CA ASP A 57 0.40 -8.00 -1.46
C ASP A 57 0.18 -6.50 -1.41
N HIS A 58 -0.12 -5.98 -0.22
CA HIS A 58 -0.27 -4.55 -0.02
C HIS A 58 0.23 -4.13 1.36
N THR A 59 0.83 -2.94 1.43
CA THR A 59 1.38 -2.40 2.67
C THR A 59 0.66 -1.10 3.03
N PHE A 60 -0.21 -1.17 4.03
CA PHE A 60 -0.82 0.00 4.64
C PHE A 60 0.20 0.73 5.51
N LYS A 61 0.30 2.04 5.32
CA LYS A 61 1.12 2.91 6.16
C LYS A 61 0.25 3.63 7.16
N PHE A 62 0.72 3.72 8.38
CA PHE A 62 0.06 4.49 9.43
C PHE A 62 1.05 5.40 10.14
N LYS A 63 0.53 6.45 10.75
CA LYS A 63 1.28 7.40 11.56
C LYS A 63 0.72 7.43 12.97
N ASN A 64 1.60 7.48 13.96
CA ASN A 64 1.19 7.81 15.31
C ASN A 64 0.96 9.33 15.39
N THR A 65 -0.30 9.72 15.44
CA THR A 65 -0.74 11.12 15.55
C THR A 65 -0.99 11.56 16.98
N GLY A 66 -0.77 10.65 17.94
CA GLY A 66 -0.91 10.91 19.36
C GLY A 66 0.36 11.48 20.00
N THR A 67 0.32 11.60 21.34
CA THR A 67 1.40 12.15 22.17
C THR A 67 2.18 11.07 22.94
N ALA A 68 1.76 9.81 22.86
CA ALA A 68 2.39 8.67 23.53
C ALA A 68 2.74 7.56 22.52
N PRO A 69 3.67 6.64 22.87
CA PRO A 69 4.03 5.52 21.99
C PRO A 69 2.82 4.63 21.66
N LEU A 70 2.67 4.31 20.36
CA LEU A 70 1.64 3.43 19.82
C LEU A 70 2.18 2.02 19.67
N VAL A 71 1.46 1.02 20.19
CA VAL A 71 1.79 -0.40 20.08
C VAL A 71 0.60 -1.14 19.47
N ILE A 72 0.82 -1.86 18.37
CA ILE A 72 -0.16 -2.80 17.83
C ILE A 72 0.02 -4.13 18.55
N SER A 73 -1.03 -4.59 19.23
CA SER A 73 -1.04 -5.85 19.99
C SER A 73 -1.41 -7.04 19.11
N ASN A 74 -2.39 -6.87 18.23
CA ASN A 74 -2.91 -7.94 17.38
C ASN A 74 -3.50 -7.37 16.09
N ILE A 75 -3.60 -8.23 15.05
CA ILE A 75 -4.40 -7.94 13.86
C ILE A 75 -5.27 -9.15 13.57
N GLY A 76 -6.58 -8.96 13.75
CA GLY A 76 -7.60 -9.91 13.36
C GLY A 76 -7.87 -9.83 11.87
N VAL A 77 -8.13 -10.97 11.23
CA VAL A 77 -8.46 -11.07 9.80
C VAL A 77 -9.82 -11.71 9.61
N SER A 78 -10.58 -11.26 8.61
CA SER A 78 -11.92 -11.80 8.30
C SER A 78 -11.89 -13.22 7.73
N CYS A 79 -10.73 -13.71 7.27
CA CYS A 79 -10.55 -15.09 6.80
C CYS A 79 -9.08 -15.51 6.94
N GLY A 80 -8.83 -16.83 7.06
CA GLY A 80 -7.48 -17.40 7.11
C GLY A 80 -6.71 -17.31 5.78
N CYS A 81 -7.29 -16.69 4.75
CA CYS A 81 -6.66 -16.47 3.45
C CYS A 81 -5.85 -15.17 3.38
N THR A 82 -5.82 -14.39 4.46
CA THR A 82 -5.03 -13.16 4.57
C THR A 82 -4.11 -13.29 5.77
N THR A 83 -2.82 -13.06 5.54
CA THR A 83 -1.79 -13.09 6.59
C THR A 83 -1.25 -11.67 6.78
N PRO A 84 -1.41 -11.08 7.98
CA PRO A 84 -0.87 -9.77 8.27
C PRO A 84 0.51 -9.85 8.89
N GLU A 85 1.39 -8.93 8.48
CA GLU A 85 2.65 -8.63 9.16
C GLU A 85 2.67 -7.15 9.52
N TRP A 86 3.24 -6.77 10.67
CA TRP A 86 3.23 -5.37 11.08
C TRP A 86 4.43 -4.97 11.93
N THR A 87 4.65 -3.67 12.05
CA THR A 87 5.66 -3.08 12.92
C THR A 87 5.36 -3.46 14.38
N LYS A 88 6.18 -4.35 14.95
CA LYS A 88 6.04 -4.84 16.34
C LYS A 88 6.58 -3.87 17.39
N ALA A 89 7.60 -3.08 17.00
CA ALA A 89 8.20 -2.09 17.91
C ALA A 89 7.22 -0.93 18.18
N PRO A 90 7.27 -0.30 19.37
CA PRO A 90 6.49 0.89 19.66
C PRO A 90 6.77 2.02 18.66
N VAL A 91 5.73 2.55 18.05
CA VAL A 91 5.82 3.67 17.11
C VAL A 91 5.71 4.98 17.90
N MET A 92 6.79 5.74 17.95
CA MET A 92 6.86 7.00 18.69
C MET A 92 5.94 8.07 18.09
N PRO A 93 5.52 9.10 18.87
CA PRO A 93 4.73 10.23 18.36
C PRO A 93 5.32 10.83 17.09
N GLY A 94 4.46 11.04 16.07
CA GLY A 94 4.84 11.57 14.78
C GLY A 94 5.57 10.60 13.83
N LYS A 95 5.94 9.41 14.28
CA LYS A 95 6.57 8.38 13.45
C LYS A 95 5.54 7.51 12.74
N THR A 96 6.00 6.83 11.69
CA THR A 96 5.20 5.93 10.86
C THR A 96 5.52 4.47 11.17
N GLY A 97 4.52 3.60 10.96
CA GLY A 97 4.67 2.16 10.94
C GLY A 97 3.94 1.57 9.73
N THR A 98 4.03 0.27 9.56
CA THR A 98 3.48 -0.44 8.42
C THR A 98 2.71 -1.68 8.84
N ILE A 99 1.71 -2.05 8.03
CA ILE A 99 0.98 -3.31 8.09
C ILE A 99 0.99 -3.88 6.68
N ALA A 100 1.74 -4.95 6.44
CA ALA A 100 1.68 -5.70 5.20
C ALA A 100 0.55 -6.73 5.29
N ALA A 101 -0.23 -6.83 4.23
CA ALA A 101 -1.33 -7.78 4.11
C ALA A 101 -1.11 -8.65 2.86
N HIS A 102 -1.04 -9.96 3.06
CA HIS A 102 -0.83 -10.96 2.01
C HIS A 102 -2.12 -11.75 1.83
N PHE A 103 -2.85 -11.48 0.76
CA PHE A 103 -4.10 -12.19 0.44
C PHE A 103 -3.85 -13.25 -0.63
N ASN A 104 -4.08 -14.51 -0.30
CA ASN A 104 -4.04 -15.63 -1.24
C ASN A 104 -5.45 -15.88 -1.80
N SER A 105 -5.60 -15.74 -3.13
CA SER A 105 -6.87 -15.90 -3.81
C SER A 105 -7.22 -17.33 -4.21
N THR A 106 -6.42 -18.34 -3.81
CA THR A 106 -6.70 -19.75 -4.08
C THR A 106 -8.05 -20.16 -3.50
N GLY A 107 -8.91 -20.75 -4.33
CA GLY A 107 -10.28 -21.13 -3.95
C GLY A 107 -11.23 -19.95 -3.70
N LYS A 108 -10.88 -18.74 -4.13
CA LYS A 108 -11.73 -17.54 -4.05
C LYS A 108 -12.20 -17.15 -5.44
N MET A 109 -13.45 -16.67 -5.54
CA MET A 109 -14.06 -16.23 -6.79
C MET A 109 -14.94 -15.01 -6.53
N GLY A 110 -15.09 -14.15 -7.56
CA GLY A 110 -15.92 -12.96 -7.52
C GLY A 110 -15.37 -11.84 -6.64
N MET A 111 -16.27 -10.95 -6.23
CA MET A 111 -15.91 -9.79 -5.40
C MET A 111 -15.41 -10.22 -4.02
N GLN A 112 -14.25 -9.69 -3.64
CA GLN A 112 -13.61 -9.93 -2.36
C GLN A 112 -13.55 -8.66 -1.53
N ASN A 113 -13.77 -8.81 -0.22
CA ASN A 113 -13.55 -7.77 0.76
C ASN A 113 -12.88 -8.41 1.98
N LYS A 114 -11.58 -8.16 2.13
CA LYS A 114 -10.77 -8.70 3.24
C LYS A 114 -10.53 -7.60 4.25
N VAL A 115 -11.15 -7.73 5.42
CA VAL A 115 -11.03 -6.76 6.50
C VAL A 115 -9.98 -7.23 7.49
N LEU A 116 -9.06 -6.32 7.84
CA LEU A 116 -8.09 -6.46 8.90
C LEU A 116 -8.51 -5.54 10.05
N THR A 117 -8.68 -6.10 11.24
CA THR A 117 -9.01 -5.36 12.47
C THR A 117 -7.74 -5.19 13.29
N ILE A 118 -7.30 -3.97 13.44
CA ILE A 118 -6.07 -3.60 14.15
C ILE A 118 -6.40 -3.30 15.61
N GLU A 119 -5.87 -4.11 16.51
CA GLU A 119 -5.94 -3.92 17.95
C GLU A 119 -4.66 -3.24 18.43
N SER A 120 -4.81 -2.13 19.12
CA SER A 120 -3.69 -1.33 19.61
C SER A 120 -4.06 -0.61 20.91
N ASN A 121 -3.07 0.01 21.53
CA ASN A 121 -3.29 0.89 22.68
C ASN A 121 -3.77 2.30 22.29
N ALA A 122 -4.17 2.52 21.03
CA ALA A 122 -4.70 3.82 20.60
C ALA A 122 -5.97 4.20 21.37
N THR A 123 -6.10 5.48 21.70
CA THR A 123 -7.26 6.00 22.45
C THR A 123 -8.58 5.88 21.68
N ALA A 124 -8.52 5.82 20.35
CA ALA A 124 -9.69 5.60 19.49
C ALA A 124 -10.20 4.15 19.48
N GLY A 125 -9.48 3.21 20.12
CA GLY A 125 -9.81 1.78 20.11
C GLY A 125 -9.33 1.08 18.83
N SER A 126 -10.02 -0.02 18.47
CA SER A 126 -9.69 -0.80 17.27
C SER A 126 -9.97 -0.02 15.99
N THR A 127 -9.14 -0.20 15.00
CA THR A 127 -9.27 0.41 13.67
C THR A 127 -9.26 -0.69 12.61
N THR A 128 -9.92 -0.46 11.47
CA THR A 128 -9.97 -1.44 10.38
C THR A 128 -9.38 -0.88 9.10
N VAL A 129 -8.72 -1.76 8.32
CA VAL A 129 -8.36 -1.53 6.93
C VAL A 129 -8.87 -2.67 6.07
N SER A 130 -9.01 -2.47 4.76
CA SER A 130 -9.56 -3.50 3.88
C SER A 130 -8.87 -3.57 2.53
N LEU A 131 -8.74 -4.82 2.00
CA LEU A 131 -8.41 -5.07 0.61
C LEU A 131 -9.71 -5.46 -0.12
N VAL A 132 -9.99 -4.81 -1.23
CA VAL A 132 -11.17 -5.07 -2.06
C VAL A 132 -10.76 -5.30 -3.50
N GLY A 133 -11.53 -6.07 -4.24
CA GLY A 133 -11.29 -6.34 -5.66
C GLY A 133 -12.01 -7.60 -6.11
N GLU A 134 -11.76 -8.02 -7.34
CA GLU A 134 -12.41 -9.16 -7.96
C GLU A 134 -11.39 -10.28 -8.23
N VAL A 135 -11.76 -11.51 -7.88
CA VAL A 135 -11.02 -12.72 -8.29
C VAL A 135 -11.76 -13.36 -9.44
N LYS A 136 -11.12 -13.46 -10.59
CA LYS A 136 -11.62 -14.08 -11.81
C LYS A 136 -11.14 -15.51 -11.92
N GLU A 137 -11.90 -16.33 -12.67
CA GLU A 137 -11.50 -17.68 -12.99
C GLU A 137 -10.18 -17.70 -13.78
N ALA A 138 -9.32 -18.66 -13.49
CA ALA A 138 -8.15 -18.92 -14.31
C ALA A 138 -8.63 -19.49 -15.67
N SER A 139 -8.75 -18.61 -16.67
CA SER A 139 -9.06 -19.06 -18.02
C SER A 139 -7.92 -19.95 -18.53
N ALA A 140 -8.25 -21.18 -18.98
CA ALA A 140 -7.28 -22.16 -19.47
C ALA A 140 -6.39 -21.63 -20.63
N THR A 141 -6.75 -20.49 -21.21
CA THR A 141 -6.01 -19.85 -22.31
C THR A 141 -4.72 -19.17 -21.86
N THR A 142 -4.63 -18.73 -20.60
CA THR A 142 -3.42 -18.01 -20.10
C THR A 142 -2.27 -18.96 -19.73
N ALA A 143 -2.57 -20.24 -19.51
CA ALA A 143 -1.53 -21.26 -19.24
C ALA A 143 -0.75 -21.70 -20.50
N SER A 144 -1.28 -21.43 -21.70
CA SER A 144 -0.61 -21.75 -22.98
C SER A 144 0.38 -20.69 -23.43
N GLU A 145 0.18 -19.42 -23.05
CA GLU A 145 1.07 -18.34 -23.51
C GLU A 145 2.36 -18.23 -22.71
N MET A 146 2.39 -18.69 -21.46
CA MET A 146 3.63 -18.70 -20.66
C MET A 146 4.59 -19.86 -21.01
N LYS A 147 4.19 -20.80 -21.88
CA LYS A 147 5.01 -21.96 -22.25
C LYS A 147 5.66 -21.83 -23.65
N SER A 148 5.41 -20.75 -24.39
CA SER A 148 5.91 -20.59 -25.76
C SER A 148 7.05 -19.59 -25.94
N GLU A 149 7.50 -18.88 -24.91
CA GLU A 149 8.61 -17.91 -25.04
C GLU A 149 9.99 -18.45 -24.63
N THR A 150 10.12 -19.74 -24.28
CA THR A 150 11.44 -20.32 -23.94
C THR A 150 11.98 -21.29 -25.01
N ALA A 151 11.47 -21.21 -26.24
CA ALA A 151 11.96 -22.05 -27.32
C ALA A 151 12.10 -21.28 -28.64
N SER A 152 12.94 -20.23 -28.67
CA SER A 152 13.54 -19.75 -29.92
C SER A 152 14.66 -18.75 -29.63
N ALA A 153 15.82 -19.24 -29.29
CA ALA A 153 17.07 -18.57 -29.60
C ALA A 153 18.22 -19.57 -29.54
N SER A 154 18.81 -19.73 -30.71
CA SER A 154 20.21 -20.12 -30.92
C SER A 154 20.52 -21.60 -31.12
N ALA A 155 20.24 -22.06 -32.34
CA ALA A 155 21.13 -23.00 -33.00
C ALA A 155 22.22 -22.20 -33.74
N THR A 156 23.36 -22.00 -33.12
CA THR A 156 24.59 -21.65 -33.83
C THR A 156 25.67 -22.64 -33.44
N THR A 157 25.96 -23.48 -34.40
CA THR A 157 27.05 -24.42 -34.45
C THR A 157 28.39 -23.75 -34.24
N VAL A 158 29.14 -24.11 -33.19
CA VAL A 158 30.59 -24.00 -33.22
C VAL A 158 31.17 -25.29 -32.68
N LYS A 159 31.79 -26.02 -33.61
CA LYS A 159 32.65 -27.14 -33.45
C LYS A 159 34.03 -26.65 -33.06
N ALA A 160 34.61 -27.13 -32.00
CA ALA A 160 36.03 -27.35 -31.76
C ALA A 160 36.35 -27.35 -30.28
N ASP A 161 36.91 -28.36 -29.89
CA ASP A 161 38.17 -28.85 -29.38
C ASP A 161 38.11 -29.32 -27.93
N ALA A 162 38.21 -30.64 -27.88
CA ALA A 162 38.59 -31.43 -26.69
C ALA A 162 40.04 -31.07 -26.27
N LYS A 163 40.22 -30.48 -25.11
CA LYS A 163 41.50 -30.55 -24.39
C LYS A 163 41.29 -30.82 -22.92
N LYS A 164 41.60 -32.04 -22.64
CA LYS A 164 41.91 -32.72 -21.37
C LYS A 164 42.62 -31.78 -20.38
N MET A 165 41.98 -31.47 -19.26
CA MET A 165 42.68 -31.07 -18.05
C MET A 165 42.24 -31.94 -16.87
N LYS A 166 43.20 -32.82 -16.49
CA LYS A 166 43.24 -33.67 -15.31
C LYS A 166 43.90 -32.82 -14.22
N GLU A 167 43.19 -32.46 -13.18
CA GLU A 167 43.79 -31.86 -11.98
C GLU A 167 43.15 -32.47 -10.75
N LYS A 168 43.85 -33.20 -10.19
CA LYS A 168 44.57 -33.52 -8.97
C LYS A 168 43.87 -33.00 -7.74
N ASN A 169 43.20 -33.95 -7.08
CA ASN A 169 42.65 -33.87 -5.73
C ASN A 169 43.83 -33.81 -4.75
N ASP A 170 44.00 -32.69 -4.06
CA ASP A 170 44.89 -32.62 -2.92
C ASP A 170 44.08 -32.30 -1.65
N GLY A 171 44.09 -33.27 -0.77
CA GLY A 171 43.38 -33.25 0.48
C GLY A 171 44.09 -32.38 1.53
N THR A 172 43.43 -31.37 2.01
CA THR A 172 43.87 -30.69 3.23
C THR A 172 42.85 -30.92 4.36
N LYS A 173 43.27 -31.83 5.21
CA LYS A 173 42.65 -32.24 6.45
C LYS A 173 42.87 -31.19 7.51
N MET A 174 41.93 -30.32 7.78
CA MET A 174 41.97 -29.41 8.91
C MET A 174 41.51 -30.09 10.20
N LYS A 175 42.46 -30.22 11.12
CA LYS A 175 42.28 -30.75 12.46
C LYS A 175 41.87 -29.60 13.38
N VAL A 176 40.61 -29.56 13.81
CA VAL A 176 40.14 -28.66 14.84
C VAL A 176 40.54 -29.22 16.21
N LYS A 177 41.32 -28.47 16.94
CA LYS A 177 41.74 -28.77 18.31
C LYS A 177 40.88 -27.91 19.26
N MET A 178 40.00 -28.56 20.01
CA MET A 178 39.28 -27.95 21.14
C MET A 178 40.22 -27.74 22.31
N LYS A 179 40.06 -26.54 22.90
CA LYS A 179 40.49 -26.24 24.25
C LYS A 179 39.49 -25.31 24.88
#